data_5bf796ba8166cab870437bec0b70da5d
#
_entry.id   5bf796ba8166cab870437bec0b70da5d
#
_cell.length_a   1.000
_cell.length_b   1.000
_cell.length_c   1.000
_cell.angle_alpha   90.00
_cell.angle_beta   90.00
_cell.angle_gamma   90.00
#
_symmetry.space_group_name_H-M   'P 1'
#
loop_
_entity.id
_entity.type
_entity.pdbx_description
1 polymer ?
#
loop_
_entity_poly.entity_id
_entity_poly.type
_entity_poly.pdbx_seq_one_letter_code
_entity_poly.pdbx_strand_id
1 'polypeptide(L)'
;MRMHYSDTFIDSLILEDCPYGDLTTASLGIGARKGRMRFYPRAEKCTVSGTEPAARILSRCGLTVESRMEDGLAAEGKPCLLSCTGRADDLHRAWKIAQNVLEYMCGIATRAQDMVSAARRGRPDIAVAATRKNFPGAKLLSLAAATDG
;
A
#
# COMPACT_ATOMS: atom_id res chain seq x y z
N MET A 1 -0.03 0.77 17.30
CA MET A 1 1.09 -0.24 17.34
C MET A 1 1.73 -0.26 15.96
N ARG A 2 3.01 0.07 15.83
CA ARG A 2 3.67 0.09 14.52
C ARG A 2 4.05 -1.33 14.12
N MET A 3 3.51 -1.82 13.00
CA MET A 3 3.86 -3.16 12.49
C MET A 3 5.26 -3.14 11.87
N HIS A 4 6.00 -4.22 12.07
CA HIS A 4 7.31 -4.39 11.45
C HIS A 4 7.21 -5.31 10.23
N TYR A 5 7.59 -4.78 9.07
CA TYR A 5 7.69 -5.55 7.83
C TYR A 5 9.15 -5.97 7.64
N SER A 6 9.45 -7.26 7.71
CA SER A 6 10.81 -7.74 7.41
C SER A 6 11.16 -7.58 5.93
N ASP A 7 12.45 -7.47 5.62
CA ASP A 7 12.88 -7.42 4.21
C ASP A 7 12.51 -8.69 3.46
N THR A 8 12.59 -9.85 4.11
CA THR A 8 12.16 -11.13 3.54
C THR A 8 10.68 -11.12 3.15
N PHE A 9 9.81 -10.51 3.99
CA PHE A 9 8.40 -10.38 3.69
C PHE A 9 8.17 -9.48 2.47
N ILE A 10 8.83 -8.33 2.41
CA ILE A 10 8.74 -7.41 1.27
C ILE A 10 9.26 -8.08 -0.02
N ASP A 11 10.40 -8.77 0.06
CA ASP A 11 10.96 -9.48 -1.07
C ASP A 11 10.03 -10.59 -1.58
N SER A 12 9.32 -11.30 -0.68
CA SER A 12 8.34 -12.32 -1.08
C SER A 12 7.17 -11.75 -1.88
N LEU A 13 6.68 -10.55 -1.52
CA LEU A 13 5.62 -9.86 -2.26
C LEU A 13 6.07 -9.47 -3.67
N ILE A 14 7.31 -8.97 -3.80
CA ILE A 14 7.89 -8.61 -5.10
C ILE A 14 8.06 -9.86 -5.98
N LEU A 15 8.55 -10.95 -5.42
CA LEU A 15 8.76 -12.21 -6.14
C LEU A 15 7.46 -12.88 -6.57
N GLU A 16 6.39 -12.75 -5.78
CA GLU A 16 5.06 -13.27 -6.13
C GLU A 16 4.49 -12.57 -7.37
N ASP A 17 4.64 -11.24 -7.46
CA ASP A 17 4.06 -10.44 -8.55
C ASP A 17 4.93 -10.44 -9.81
N CYS A 18 6.26 -10.32 -9.66
CA CYS A 18 7.17 -10.12 -10.78
C CYS A 18 8.47 -10.94 -10.64
N PRO A 19 8.39 -12.29 -10.71
CA PRO A 19 9.56 -13.16 -10.49
C PRO A 19 10.59 -13.12 -11.63
N TYR A 20 10.18 -12.75 -12.84
CA TYR A 20 11.03 -12.80 -14.05
C TYR A 20 11.37 -11.41 -14.62
N GLY A 21 11.05 -10.32 -13.90
CA GLY A 21 11.20 -8.95 -14.40
C GLY A 21 10.06 -8.53 -15.32
N ASP A 22 10.10 -7.27 -15.76
CA ASP A 22 9.05 -6.69 -16.61
C ASP A 22 9.33 -6.91 -18.10
N LEU A 23 8.47 -7.72 -18.74
CA LEU A 23 8.59 -8.02 -20.17
C LEU A 23 8.27 -6.81 -21.05
N THR A 24 7.45 -5.87 -20.59
CA THR A 24 7.03 -4.71 -21.37
C THR A 24 8.21 -3.77 -21.62
N THR A 25 8.92 -3.39 -20.55
CA THR A 25 10.09 -2.50 -20.68
C THR A 25 11.24 -3.17 -21.41
N ALA A 26 11.41 -4.49 -21.23
CA ALA A 26 12.42 -5.28 -21.95
C ALA A 26 12.11 -5.30 -23.46
N SER A 27 10.87 -5.60 -23.85
CA SER A 27 10.47 -5.68 -25.26
C SER A 27 10.54 -4.34 -25.98
N LEU A 28 10.25 -3.24 -25.28
CA LEU A 28 10.28 -1.89 -25.83
C LEU A 28 11.67 -1.23 -25.77
N GLY A 29 12.64 -1.85 -25.09
CA GLY A 29 13.98 -1.29 -24.92
C GLY A 29 14.01 0.02 -24.12
N ILE A 30 13.01 0.27 -23.26
CA ILE A 30 12.87 1.54 -22.51
C ILE A 30 13.31 1.45 -21.05
N GLY A 31 13.74 0.29 -20.58
CA GLY A 31 14.03 0.01 -19.18
C GLY A 31 14.99 1.00 -18.50
N ALA A 32 15.99 1.51 -19.25
CA ALA A 32 16.97 2.47 -18.74
C ALA A 32 16.45 3.92 -18.62
N ARG A 33 15.29 4.24 -19.19
CA ARG A 33 14.73 5.60 -19.14
C ARG A 33 14.34 5.96 -17.71
N LYS A 34 14.59 7.21 -17.33
CA LYS A 34 14.11 7.75 -16.05
C LYS A 34 12.62 8.08 -16.13
N GLY A 35 11.89 7.78 -15.06
CA GLY A 35 10.47 8.05 -14.96
C GLY A 35 10.05 8.41 -13.54
N ARG A 36 8.79 8.76 -13.40
CA ARG A 36 8.12 9.04 -12.12
C ARG A 36 6.81 8.30 -12.08
N MET A 37 6.46 7.78 -10.92
CA MET A 37 5.20 7.12 -10.64
C MET A 37 4.53 7.77 -9.43
N ARG A 38 3.19 7.88 -9.48
CA ARG A 38 2.36 8.42 -8.41
C ARG A 38 1.14 7.55 -8.23
N PHE A 39 0.75 7.36 -6.97
CA PHE A 39 -0.43 6.58 -6.59
C PHE A 39 -1.51 7.52 -6.04
N TYR A 40 -2.74 7.35 -6.54
CA TYR A 40 -3.90 8.13 -6.17
C TYR A 40 -5.07 7.19 -5.83
N PRO A 41 -5.93 7.53 -4.84
CA PRO A 41 -7.12 6.75 -4.59
C PRO A 41 -8.13 6.94 -5.73
N ARG A 42 -8.90 5.90 -6.05
CA ARG A 42 -10.05 6.03 -6.96
C ARG A 42 -11.24 6.70 -6.27
N ALA A 43 -11.46 6.36 -4.99
CA ALA A 43 -12.53 6.93 -4.19
C ALA A 43 -12.25 8.41 -3.87
N GLU A 44 -13.31 9.21 -3.73
CA GLU A 44 -13.20 10.59 -3.28
C GLU A 44 -12.75 10.71 -1.82
N LYS A 45 -13.01 9.67 -1.04
CA LYS A 45 -12.61 9.57 0.37
C LYS A 45 -12.18 8.15 0.71
N CYS A 46 -11.06 8.02 1.41
CA CYS A 46 -10.62 6.76 2.00
C CYS A 46 -9.74 7.01 3.23
N THR A 47 -9.58 6.00 4.07
CA THR A 47 -8.54 5.97 5.10
C THR A 47 -7.27 5.41 4.48
N VAL A 48 -6.19 6.16 4.56
CA VAL A 48 -4.88 5.78 4.01
C VAL A 48 -4.29 4.65 4.82
N SER A 49 -3.84 3.59 4.16
CA SER A 49 -3.10 2.50 4.79
C SER A 49 -2.22 1.80 3.75
N GLY A 50 -1.09 1.26 4.20
CA GLY A 50 -0.19 0.50 3.34
C GLY A 50 0.84 1.34 2.59
N THR A 51 0.92 2.63 2.85
CA THR A 51 1.94 3.49 2.23
C THR A 51 3.35 3.15 2.71
N GLU A 52 3.51 2.68 3.96
CA GLU A 52 4.81 2.24 4.46
C GLU A 52 5.31 0.96 3.74
N PRO A 53 4.58 -0.18 3.72
CA PRO A 53 5.03 -1.35 3.00
C PRO A 53 5.16 -1.10 1.49
N ALA A 54 4.28 -0.31 0.87
CA ALA A 54 4.40 0.08 -0.53
C ALA A 54 5.68 0.88 -0.80
N ALA A 55 6.02 1.86 0.05
CA ALA A 55 7.27 2.61 -0.06
C ALA A 55 8.51 1.71 0.08
N ARG A 56 8.47 0.71 0.96
CA ARG A 56 9.54 -0.29 1.08
C ARG A 56 9.67 -1.17 -0.16
N ILE A 57 8.56 -1.59 -0.77
CA ILE A 57 8.56 -2.31 -2.05
C ILE A 57 9.27 -1.46 -3.12
N LEU A 58 8.89 -0.18 -3.24
CA LEU A 58 9.52 0.73 -4.21
C LEU A 58 11.02 0.85 -3.97
N SER A 59 11.43 1.08 -2.73
CA SER A 59 12.85 1.21 -2.36
C SER A 59 13.64 -0.09 -2.60
N ARG A 60 13.05 -1.25 -2.32
CA ARG A 60 13.67 -2.58 -2.59
C ARG A 60 13.85 -2.85 -4.08
N CYS A 61 12.99 -2.26 -4.93
CA CYS A 61 13.14 -2.30 -6.38
C CYS A 61 14.11 -1.24 -6.94
N GLY A 62 14.81 -0.46 -6.09
CA GLY A 62 15.79 0.53 -6.52
C GLY A 62 15.23 1.92 -6.80
N LEU A 63 13.96 2.18 -6.44
CA LEU A 63 13.31 3.47 -6.65
C LEU A 63 13.55 4.44 -5.49
N THR A 64 13.60 5.72 -5.80
CA THR A 64 13.64 6.79 -4.80
C THR A 64 12.21 7.26 -4.49
N VAL A 65 11.78 7.05 -3.25
CA VAL A 65 10.49 7.55 -2.74
C VAL A 65 10.63 9.04 -2.48
N GLU A 66 9.77 9.86 -3.12
CA GLU A 66 9.79 11.31 -3.02
C GLU A 66 8.79 11.85 -1.98
N SER A 67 7.62 11.26 -1.93
CA SER A 67 6.58 11.63 -0.97
C SER A 67 5.76 10.42 -0.55
N ARG A 68 5.28 10.45 0.68
CA ARG A 68 4.42 9.42 1.27
C ARG A 68 3.43 10.08 2.23
N MET A 69 2.14 9.81 2.05
CA MET A 69 1.11 10.18 3.00
C MET A 69 1.18 9.24 4.21
N GLU A 70 0.91 9.74 5.40
CA GLU A 70 0.93 8.93 6.62
C GLU A 70 -0.27 7.97 6.67
N ASP A 71 -0.03 6.72 7.09
CA ASP A 71 -1.08 5.72 7.30
C ASP A 71 -1.98 6.14 8.47
N GLY A 72 -3.28 5.87 8.39
CA GLY A 72 -4.32 6.27 9.34
C GLY A 72 -4.96 7.64 9.05
N LEU A 73 -4.42 8.43 8.12
CA LEU A 73 -5.02 9.71 7.73
C LEU A 73 -6.19 9.53 6.76
N ALA A 74 -7.15 10.45 6.82
CA ALA A 74 -8.19 10.54 5.80
C ALA A 74 -7.62 11.19 4.53
N ALA A 75 -7.84 10.55 3.39
CA ALA A 75 -7.58 11.11 2.06
C ALA A 75 -8.90 11.57 1.44
N GLU A 76 -9.02 12.86 1.15
CA GLU A 76 -10.19 13.47 0.52
C GLU A 76 -9.75 14.26 -0.71
N GLY A 77 -10.55 14.23 -1.79
CA GLY A 77 -10.23 14.93 -3.04
C GLY A 77 -9.07 14.30 -3.82
N LYS A 78 -8.83 13.02 -3.65
CA LYS A 78 -7.83 12.22 -4.40
C LYS A 78 -6.39 12.77 -4.29
N PRO A 79 -5.84 12.96 -3.09
CA PRO A 79 -4.45 13.39 -2.94
C PRO A 79 -3.47 12.30 -3.44
N CYS A 80 -2.24 12.71 -3.74
CA CYS A 80 -1.17 11.75 -4.02
C CYS A 80 -0.77 11.01 -2.74
N LEU A 81 -1.01 9.70 -2.68
CA LEU A 81 -0.71 8.88 -1.50
C LEU A 81 0.79 8.57 -1.40
N LEU A 82 1.43 8.33 -2.54
CA LEU A 82 2.82 7.89 -2.63
C LEU A 82 3.38 8.29 -3.99
N SER A 83 4.62 8.78 -4.03
CA SER A 83 5.33 9.07 -5.29
C SER A 83 6.77 8.59 -5.24
N CYS A 84 7.29 8.18 -6.39
CA CYS A 84 8.67 7.74 -6.55
C CYS A 84 9.20 8.05 -7.93
N THR A 85 10.54 8.05 -8.05
CA THR A 85 11.28 8.18 -9.29
C THR A 85 12.34 7.09 -9.43
N GLY A 86 12.70 6.76 -10.64
CA GLY A 86 13.74 5.80 -10.95
C GLY A 86 13.75 5.37 -12.41
N ARG A 87 14.33 4.22 -12.68
CA ARG A 87 14.37 3.62 -14.02
C ARG A 87 13.01 3.01 -14.36
N ALA A 88 12.68 2.97 -15.63
CA ALA A 88 11.40 2.44 -16.11
C ALA A 88 11.24 0.94 -15.79
N ASP A 89 12.30 0.14 -15.89
CA ASP A 89 12.28 -1.27 -15.52
C ASP A 89 11.96 -1.49 -14.03
N ASP A 90 12.56 -0.68 -13.14
CA ASP A 90 12.30 -0.73 -11.70
C ASP A 90 10.88 -0.23 -11.37
N LEU A 91 10.42 0.84 -12.03
CA LEU A 91 9.06 1.36 -11.89
C LEU A 91 8.02 0.30 -12.27
N HIS A 92 8.19 -0.35 -13.42
CA HIS A 92 7.27 -1.39 -13.90
C HIS A 92 7.32 -2.66 -13.05
N ARG A 93 8.49 -3.03 -12.54
CA ARG A 93 8.64 -4.16 -11.61
C ARG A 93 7.88 -3.94 -10.31
N ALA A 94 7.84 -2.71 -9.80
CA ALA A 94 7.28 -2.39 -8.48
C ALA A 94 5.81 -1.96 -8.49
N TRP A 95 5.30 -1.40 -9.61
CA TRP A 95 4.05 -0.66 -9.62
C TRP A 95 2.83 -1.49 -9.22
N LYS A 96 2.71 -2.71 -9.76
CA LYS A 96 1.52 -3.52 -9.55
C LYS A 96 1.41 -4.02 -8.10
N ILE A 97 2.48 -4.55 -7.56
CA ILE A 97 2.47 -5.03 -6.17
C ILE A 97 2.29 -3.88 -5.17
N ALA A 98 2.91 -2.72 -5.40
CA ALA A 98 2.70 -1.54 -4.57
C ALA A 98 1.25 -1.06 -4.64
N GLN A 99 0.64 -1.04 -5.84
CA GLN A 99 -0.78 -0.72 -6.03
C GLN A 99 -1.68 -1.70 -5.29
N ASN A 100 -1.45 -3.01 -5.44
CA ASN A 100 -2.26 -4.05 -4.80
C ASN A 100 -2.22 -3.92 -3.27
N VAL A 101 -1.05 -3.66 -2.69
CA VAL A 101 -0.89 -3.43 -1.24
C VAL A 101 -1.69 -2.21 -0.80
N LEU A 102 -1.58 -1.07 -1.51
CA LEU A 102 -2.34 0.14 -1.20
C LEU A 102 -3.84 -0.08 -1.32
N GLU A 103 -4.33 -0.68 -2.41
CA GLU A 103 -5.76 -0.93 -2.62
C GLU A 103 -6.34 -1.84 -1.53
N TYR A 104 -5.64 -2.93 -1.21
CA TYR A 104 -6.06 -3.88 -0.19
C TYR A 104 -6.10 -3.25 1.21
N MET A 105 -5.03 -2.56 1.59
CA MET A 105 -4.92 -1.98 2.93
C MET A 105 -5.82 -0.76 3.11
N CYS A 106 -5.89 0.16 2.15
CA CYS A 106 -6.82 1.30 2.21
C CYS A 106 -8.28 0.82 2.27
N GLY A 107 -8.63 -0.23 1.53
CA GLY A 107 -9.97 -0.82 1.56
C GLY A 107 -10.35 -1.35 2.94
N ILE A 108 -9.45 -2.09 3.60
CA ILE A 108 -9.66 -2.60 4.96
C ILE A 108 -9.73 -1.45 5.97
N ALA A 109 -8.79 -0.49 5.91
CA ALA A 109 -8.73 0.64 6.83
C ALA A 109 -9.99 1.51 6.72
N THR A 110 -10.44 1.81 5.51
CA THR A 110 -11.67 2.58 5.28
C THR A 110 -12.87 1.88 5.88
N ARG A 111 -12.99 0.57 5.66
CA ARG A 111 -14.10 -0.20 6.22
C ARG A 111 -14.04 -0.29 7.74
N ALA A 112 -12.86 -0.45 8.33
CA ALA A 112 -12.67 -0.43 9.77
C ALA A 112 -13.09 0.92 10.37
N GLN A 113 -12.65 2.03 9.78
CA GLN A 113 -13.02 3.38 10.18
C GLN A 113 -14.53 3.63 10.11
N ASP A 114 -15.20 3.15 9.06
CA ASP A 114 -16.66 3.24 8.93
C ASP A 114 -17.38 2.50 10.07
N MET A 115 -16.91 1.29 10.39
CA MET A 115 -17.48 0.47 11.48
C MET A 115 -17.25 1.12 12.84
N VAL A 116 -16.04 1.61 13.12
CA VAL A 116 -15.70 2.33 14.36
C VAL A 116 -16.55 3.59 14.49
N SER A 117 -16.67 4.38 13.44
CA SER A 117 -17.49 5.59 13.40
C SER A 117 -18.98 5.28 13.64
N ALA A 118 -19.49 4.20 13.04
CA ALA A 118 -20.88 3.77 13.25
C ALA A 118 -21.13 3.33 14.70
N ALA A 119 -20.24 2.54 15.27
CA ALA A 119 -20.36 2.06 16.65
C ALA A 119 -20.32 3.21 17.66
N ARG A 120 -19.40 4.16 17.48
CA ARG A 120 -19.21 5.31 18.37
C ARG A 120 -20.34 6.34 18.31
N ARG A 121 -21.17 6.35 17.27
CA ARG A 121 -22.42 7.16 17.27
C ARG A 121 -23.40 6.71 18.34
N GLY A 122 -23.47 5.41 18.63
CA GLY A 122 -24.34 4.89 19.68
C GLY A 122 -23.68 4.88 21.06
N ARG A 123 -22.36 4.66 21.12
CA ARG A 123 -21.57 4.59 22.34
C ARG A 123 -20.14 5.10 22.09
N PRO A 124 -19.84 6.36 22.46
CA PRO A 124 -18.59 7.04 22.11
C PRO A 124 -17.30 6.33 22.58
N ASP A 125 -17.37 5.62 23.68
CA ASP A 125 -16.24 4.92 24.34
C ASP A 125 -16.12 3.44 23.98
N ILE A 126 -16.95 2.94 23.04
CA ILE A 126 -16.93 1.52 22.68
C ILE A 126 -15.60 1.13 22.02
N ALA A 127 -15.04 0.03 22.48
CA ALA A 127 -13.90 -0.61 21.84
C ALA A 127 -14.39 -1.51 20.69
N VAL A 128 -13.85 -1.31 19.50
CA VAL A 128 -14.09 -2.17 18.33
C VAL A 128 -12.86 -3.04 18.10
N ALA A 129 -13.03 -4.36 18.12
CA ALA A 129 -11.95 -5.31 17.97
C ALA A 129 -12.03 -6.05 16.63
N ALA A 130 -10.93 -6.14 15.93
CA ALA A 130 -10.79 -6.96 14.73
C ALA A 130 -10.60 -8.44 15.09
N THR A 131 -10.95 -9.35 14.17
CA THR A 131 -10.77 -10.79 14.33
C THR A 131 -9.39 -11.25 13.84
N ARG A 132 -9.00 -12.48 14.24
CA ARG A 132 -7.78 -13.15 13.74
C ARG A 132 -7.99 -13.90 12.41
N LYS A 133 -9.20 -13.83 11.85
CA LYS A 133 -9.59 -14.52 10.61
C LYS A 133 -9.17 -13.67 9.41
N ASN A 134 -7.95 -13.86 8.95
CA ASN A 134 -7.38 -13.17 7.80
C ASN A 134 -6.99 -14.17 6.73
N PHE A 135 -6.94 -13.72 5.49
CA PHE A 135 -6.45 -14.56 4.39
C PHE A 135 -5.02 -15.03 4.69
N PRO A 136 -4.71 -16.33 4.53
CA PRO A 136 -3.35 -16.85 4.73
C PRO A 136 -2.31 -16.09 3.89
N GLY A 137 -1.18 -15.72 4.50
CA GLY A 137 -0.16 -14.89 3.87
C GLY A 137 -0.36 -13.37 4.02
N ALA A 138 -1.61 -12.89 4.08
CA ALA A 138 -1.93 -11.46 4.17
C ALA A 138 -2.17 -10.94 5.60
N LYS A 139 -1.97 -11.78 6.63
CA LYS A 139 -2.32 -11.44 8.01
C LYS A 139 -1.67 -10.15 8.52
N LEU A 140 -0.38 -9.96 8.23
CA LEU A 140 0.37 -8.79 8.68
C LEU A 140 -0.22 -7.50 8.10
N LEU A 141 -0.50 -7.48 6.78
CA LEU A 141 -1.11 -6.35 6.09
C LEU A 141 -2.54 -6.08 6.58
N SER A 142 -3.35 -7.15 6.76
CA SER A 142 -4.73 -7.03 7.21
C SER A 142 -4.83 -6.45 8.63
N LEU A 143 -3.99 -6.89 9.56
CA LEU A 143 -4.00 -6.39 10.94
C LEU A 143 -3.49 -4.95 11.02
N ALA A 144 -2.45 -4.60 10.25
CA ALA A 144 -1.97 -3.23 10.15
C ALA A 144 -3.09 -2.31 9.64
N ALA A 145 -3.72 -2.66 8.52
CA ALA A 145 -4.79 -1.88 7.93
C ALA A 145 -6.02 -1.72 8.86
N ALA A 146 -6.41 -2.78 9.57
CA ALA A 146 -7.48 -2.69 10.56
C ALA A 146 -7.14 -1.79 11.77
N THR A 147 -5.85 -1.62 12.07
CA THR A 147 -5.37 -0.72 13.15
C THR A 147 -5.32 0.73 12.68
N ASP A 148 -5.09 0.97 11.40
CA ASP A 148 -5.05 2.31 10.79
C ASP A 148 -6.46 2.90 10.62
N GLY A 149 -7.50 2.06 10.52
CA GLY A 149 -8.92 2.46 10.48
C GLY A 149 -9.58 2.47 11.84
#